data_05619412658deee715e6475c013efd10
#
_entry.id   05619412658deee715e6475c013efd10
#
_cell.length_a   1.000
_cell.length_b   1.000
_cell.length_c   1.000
_cell.angle_alpha   90.00
_cell.angle_beta   90.00
_cell.angle_gamma   90.00
#
_symmetry.space_group_name_H-M   'P 1'
#
loop_
_entity.id
_entity.type
_entity.pdbx_description
1 polymer ?
#
loop_
_entity_poly.entity_id
_entity_poly.type
_entity_poly.pdbx_seq_one_letter_code
_entity_poly.pdbx_strand_id
1 'polypeptide(L)'
;MMLCSQCNQQNPDEAQFCHQCGAKLAEIAAVETASETPTAWSVQGDETLWRQFIGPNADQYLTVFKKFSSNGQPKFALSWNWPAFLYISFLWFLYRKMYLHAFVYAVGPMISTYLTGDFSAGIVWSIMAGATANYLYFWHCREHIGEIKKTGRMDLAAQETALKESGGIQPYVIWVGVFFYIIFLATLVKMIQEGPPDPDQSPGRPAKQAVMLSQA
;
A
#
# COMPACT_ATOMS: atom_id res chain seq x y z
N MET A 1 17.54 3.73 -46.65
CA MET A 1 16.62 3.91 -47.80
C MET A 1 15.25 3.44 -47.37
N MET A 2 14.25 4.30 -47.35
CA MET A 2 12.88 3.95 -46.94
C MET A 2 11.97 3.74 -48.16
N LEU A 3 11.07 2.77 -48.07
CA LEU A 3 10.09 2.45 -49.12
C LEU A 3 8.80 3.21 -48.89
N CYS A 4 8.26 3.84 -49.92
CA CYS A 4 6.96 4.50 -49.87
C CYS A 4 5.85 3.45 -49.78
N SER A 5 4.98 3.53 -48.77
CA SER A 5 3.84 2.61 -48.57
C SER A 5 2.77 2.72 -49.66
N GLN A 6 2.71 3.82 -50.41
CA GLN A 6 1.70 4.03 -51.46
C GLN A 6 2.13 3.58 -52.84
N CYS A 7 3.42 3.70 -53.19
CA CYS A 7 3.89 3.37 -54.56
C CYS A 7 5.12 2.46 -54.59
N ASN A 8 5.60 1.96 -53.44
CA ASN A 8 6.77 1.12 -53.28
C ASN A 8 8.10 1.70 -53.86
N GLN A 9 8.17 3.01 -54.10
CA GLN A 9 9.38 3.67 -54.55
C GLN A 9 10.37 3.81 -53.40
N GLN A 10 11.65 3.52 -53.66
CA GLN A 10 12.74 3.77 -52.72
C GLN A 10 13.08 5.26 -52.67
N ASN A 11 13.15 5.79 -51.46
CA ASN A 11 13.48 7.20 -51.19
C ASN A 11 14.66 7.26 -50.21
N PRO A 12 15.44 8.36 -50.19
CA PRO A 12 16.44 8.59 -49.13
C PRO A 12 15.84 8.59 -47.74
N ASP A 13 16.61 8.18 -46.73
CA ASP A 13 16.13 8.09 -45.33
C ASP A 13 15.70 9.43 -44.75
N GLU A 14 16.16 10.53 -45.31
CA GLU A 14 15.81 11.89 -44.89
C GLU A 14 14.63 12.53 -45.67
N ALA A 15 14.05 11.80 -46.62
CA ALA A 15 12.98 12.34 -47.47
C ALA A 15 11.66 12.48 -46.68
N GLN A 16 11.15 13.68 -46.60
CA GLN A 16 9.85 13.95 -45.98
C GLN A 16 8.65 13.57 -46.87
N PHE A 17 8.86 13.56 -48.19
CA PHE A 17 7.84 13.23 -49.19
C PHE A 17 8.42 12.28 -50.23
N CYS A 18 7.59 11.39 -50.76
CA CYS A 18 7.97 10.48 -51.81
C CYS A 18 8.20 11.25 -53.12
N HIS A 19 9.36 11.05 -53.75
CA HIS A 19 9.71 11.70 -55.03
C HIS A 19 8.81 11.28 -56.18
N GLN A 20 8.15 10.11 -56.08
CA GLN A 20 7.34 9.58 -57.18
C GLN A 20 5.86 9.98 -57.05
N CYS A 21 5.26 9.86 -55.89
CA CYS A 21 3.83 10.05 -55.68
C CYS A 21 3.47 11.23 -54.76
N GLY A 22 4.45 11.91 -54.17
CA GLY A 22 4.22 13.05 -53.28
C GLY A 22 3.66 12.69 -51.90
N ALA A 23 3.52 11.40 -51.60
CA ALA A 23 3.00 10.95 -50.27
C ALA A 23 3.99 11.31 -49.17
N LYS A 24 3.51 11.74 -48.02
CA LYS A 24 4.31 12.09 -46.85
C LYS A 24 4.92 10.84 -46.24
N LEU A 25 6.25 10.74 -46.21
CA LEU A 25 7.01 9.60 -45.72
C LEU A 25 7.35 9.70 -44.24
N ALA A 26 7.33 10.89 -43.69
CA ALA A 26 7.78 11.18 -42.32
C ALA A 26 6.84 10.68 -41.19
N GLU A 27 5.69 10.12 -41.53
CA GLU A 27 4.70 9.71 -40.52
C GLU A 27 4.89 8.25 -40.07
N ILE A 28 5.68 7.45 -40.78
CA ILE A 28 5.94 6.04 -40.45
C ILE A 28 7.19 5.87 -39.56
N ALA A 29 8.16 6.76 -39.66
CA ALA A 29 9.35 6.76 -38.82
C ALA A 29 9.10 7.38 -37.44
N ALA A 30 8.01 8.16 -37.26
CA ALA A 30 7.64 8.73 -35.98
C ALA A 30 6.83 7.78 -35.09
N VAL A 31 6.39 6.63 -35.59
CA VAL A 31 5.66 5.62 -34.80
C VAL A 31 6.62 4.61 -34.14
N GLU A 32 7.84 4.44 -34.66
CA GLU A 32 8.83 3.52 -34.06
C GLU A 32 9.92 4.20 -33.22
N THR A 33 9.98 5.53 -33.21
CA THR A 33 10.85 6.29 -32.29
C THR A 33 10.07 7.31 -31.49
N ALA A 34 8.82 6.97 -31.10
CA ALA A 34 8.28 7.50 -29.88
C ALA A 34 9.21 6.99 -28.79
N SER A 35 10.26 7.78 -28.54
CA SER A 35 11.13 7.71 -27.40
C SER A 35 10.40 7.02 -26.27
N GLU A 36 10.75 5.79 -25.95
CA GLU A 36 10.54 5.22 -24.64
C GLU A 36 11.28 6.12 -23.66
N THR A 37 10.67 7.22 -23.29
CA THR A 37 10.96 7.85 -22.03
C THR A 37 10.67 6.76 -21.01
N PRO A 38 11.65 6.31 -20.21
CA PRO A 38 11.46 5.19 -19.27
C PRO A 38 10.62 5.59 -18.05
N THR A 39 9.53 6.32 -18.24
CA THR A 39 8.71 6.93 -17.19
C THR A 39 7.23 6.61 -17.28
N ALA A 40 6.77 5.87 -18.27
CA ALA A 40 5.39 5.40 -18.28
C ALA A 40 5.29 4.10 -17.47
N TRP A 41 5.25 4.22 -16.14
CA TRP A 41 4.86 3.16 -15.24
C TRP A 41 3.36 2.86 -15.44
N SER A 42 3.03 2.06 -16.45
CA SER A 42 1.67 1.58 -16.58
C SER A 42 1.55 0.24 -15.88
N VAL A 43 0.62 0.13 -14.96
CA VAL A 43 0.22 -1.17 -14.36
C VAL A 43 -0.10 -2.18 -15.47
N GLN A 44 -0.51 -1.71 -16.65
CA GLN A 44 -0.86 -2.52 -17.80
C GLN A 44 0.35 -3.09 -18.57
N GLY A 45 1.47 -2.35 -18.66
CA GLY A 45 2.68 -2.82 -19.35
C GLY A 45 3.47 -3.86 -18.56
N ASP A 46 3.33 -3.86 -17.24
CA ASP A 46 4.11 -4.69 -16.32
C ASP A 46 3.24 -5.61 -15.46
N GLU A 47 2.03 -5.91 -15.91
CA GLU A 47 1.03 -6.63 -15.09
C GLU A 47 1.56 -7.95 -14.51
N THR A 48 2.41 -8.67 -15.23
CA THR A 48 3.04 -9.92 -14.78
C THR A 48 3.93 -9.68 -13.54
N LEU A 49 4.74 -8.64 -13.55
CA LEU A 49 5.62 -8.30 -12.43
C LEU A 49 4.81 -7.87 -11.20
N TRP A 50 3.76 -7.09 -11.42
CA TRP A 50 2.84 -6.70 -10.35
C TRP A 50 2.16 -7.91 -9.74
N ARG A 51 1.69 -8.87 -10.56
CA ARG A 51 1.07 -10.11 -10.09
C ARG A 51 2.03 -10.96 -9.26
N GLN A 52 3.27 -11.09 -9.71
CA GLN A 52 4.30 -11.84 -8.99
C GLN A 52 4.65 -11.17 -7.66
N PHE A 53 4.76 -9.83 -7.63
CA PHE A 53 5.06 -9.08 -6.41
C PHE A 53 3.90 -9.11 -5.40
N ILE A 54 2.67 -8.87 -5.83
CA ILE A 54 1.49 -8.82 -4.96
C ILE A 54 1.16 -10.22 -4.38
N GLY A 55 1.32 -11.27 -5.21
CA GLY A 55 0.98 -12.63 -4.83
C GLY A 55 -0.53 -12.85 -4.72
N PRO A 56 -1.02 -13.47 -3.63
CA PRO A 56 -2.45 -13.74 -3.45
C PRO A 56 -3.30 -12.48 -3.55
N ASN A 57 -4.46 -12.59 -4.23
CA ASN A 57 -5.41 -11.50 -4.47
C ASN A 57 -4.90 -10.40 -5.41
N ALA A 58 -3.92 -10.69 -6.28
CA ALA A 58 -3.37 -9.71 -7.22
C ALA A 58 -4.46 -9.04 -8.08
N ASP A 59 -5.45 -9.78 -8.58
CA ASP A 59 -6.53 -9.23 -9.41
C ASP A 59 -7.32 -8.11 -8.72
N GLN A 60 -7.62 -8.30 -7.44
CA GLN A 60 -8.33 -7.30 -6.65
C GLN A 60 -7.51 -6.02 -6.51
N TYR A 61 -6.21 -6.16 -6.18
CA TYR A 61 -5.33 -5.00 -6.03
C TYR A 61 -5.05 -4.30 -7.37
N LEU A 62 -4.84 -5.04 -8.45
CA LEU A 62 -4.63 -4.47 -9.78
C LEU A 62 -5.83 -3.65 -10.24
N THR A 63 -7.05 -4.11 -9.95
CA THR A 63 -8.27 -3.35 -10.25
C THR A 63 -8.31 -2.01 -9.50
N VAL A 64 -7.88 -2.00 -8.24
CA VAL A 64 -7.78 -0.78 -7.43
C VAL A 64 -6.63 0.11 -7.92
N PHE A 65 -5.48 -0.47 -8.25
CA PHE A 65 -4.27 0.25 -8.68
C PHE A 65 -4.44 0.95 -10.04
N LYS A 66 -5.29 0.41 -10.92
CA LYS A 66 -5.68 1.11 -12.16
C LYS A 66 -6.31 2.47 -11.90
N LYS A 67 -6.98 2.66 -10.76
CA LYS A 67 -7.53 3.98 -10.35
C LYS A 67 -6.43 4.98 -9.97
N PHE A 68 -5.28 4.49 -9.48
CA PHE A 68 -4.13 5.31 -9.07
C PHE A 68 -3.17 5.59 -10.22
N SER A 69 -3.29 4.88 -11.35
CA SER A 69 -2.41 4.98 -12.51
C SER A 69 -3.19 5.34 -13.78
N SER A 70 -3.99 6.40 -13.73
CA SER A 70 -4.66 6.89 -14.94
C SER A 70 -3.68 7.66 -15.81
N ASN A 71 -3.62 7.31 -17.12
CA ASN A 71 -2.74 7.94 -18.12
C ASN A 71 -1.22 7.81 -17.83
N GLY A 72 -0.78 6.71 -17.16
CA GLY A 72 0.64 6.49 -16.88
C GLY A 72 1.22 7.38 -15.77
N GLN A 73 0.45 8.30 -15.22
CA GLN A 73 0.86 9.17 -14.12
C GLN A 73 0.20 8.71 -12.81
N PRO A 74 0.95 8.62 -11.70
CA PRO A 74 0.36 8.28 -10.41
C PRO A 74 -0.53 9.42 -9.94
N LYS A 75 -1.79 9.10 -9.66
CA LYS A 75 -2.79 10.03 -9.14
C LYS A 75 -3.32 9.51 -7.81
N PHE A 76 -3.41 10.41 -6.83
CA PHE A 76 -4.07 10.08 -5.59
C PHE A 76 -5.56 9.86 -5.81
N ALA A 77 -6.08 8.74 -5.32
CA ALA A 77 -7.50 8.46 -5.25
C ALA A 77 -7.81 7.71 -3.94
N LEU A 78 -8.94 8.02 -3.34
CA LEU A 78 -9.38 7.29 -2.16
C LEU A 78 -9.90 5.91 -2.55
N SER A 79 -9.47 4.90 -1.81
CA SER A 79 -9.95 3.53 -1.96
C SER A 79 -9.98 2.85 -0.61
N TRP A 80 -11.17 2.41 -0.21
CA TRP A 80 -11.37 1.82 1.09
C TRP A 80 -10.79 0.41 1.19
N ASN A 81 -10.06 0.15 2.26
CA ASN A 81 -9.47 -1.14 2.58
C ASN A 81 -10.03 -1.65 3.93
N TRP A 82 -11.04 -2.53 3.87
CA TRP A 82 -11.67 -3.10 5.06
C TRP A 82 -10.72 -3.85 5.98
N PRO A 83 -9.83 -4.71 5.49
CA PRO A 83 -8.82 -5.35 6.33
C PRO A 83 -7.94 -4.38 7.11
N ALA A 84 -7.46 -3.30 6.47
CA ALA A 84 -6.63 -2.31 7.13
C ALA A 84 -7.40 -1.47 8.15
N PHE A 85 -8.71 -1.30 7.97
CA PHE A 85 -9.58 -0.62 8.92
C PHE A 85 -9.94 -1.49 10.13
N LEU A 86 -10.41 -2.73 9.88
CA LEU A 86 -11.01 -3.61 10.91
C LEU A 86 -9.98 -4.42 11.70
N TYR A 87 -8.92 -4.90 11.01
CA TYR A 87 -7.90 -5.74 11.63
C TYR A 87 -6.75 -4.84 12.07
N ILE A 88 -6.67 -4.50 13.34
CA ILE A 88 -5.58 -3.71 13.92
C ILE A 88 -4.59 -3.22 12.84
N SER A 89 -4.71 -1.98 12.40
CA SER A 89 -4.16 -1.45 11.13
C SER A 89 -2.71 -1.86 10.84
N PHE A 90 -1.84 -1.88 11.87
CA PHE A 90 -0.44 -2.24 11.72
C PHE A 90 -0.22 -3.69 11.28
N LEU A 91 -1.12 -4.63 11.66
CA LEU A 91 -1.00 -6.04 11.24
C LEU A 91 -1.22 -6.20 9.74
N TRP A 92 -2.11 -5.41 9.14
CA TRP A 92 -2.30 -5.44 7.69
C TRP A 92 -1.04 -4.99 6.96
N PHE A 93 -0.41 -3.90 7.42
CA PHE A 93 0.86 -3.42 6.85
C PHE A 93 1.99 -4.44 7.05
N LEU A 94 2.07 -5.04 8.24
CA LEU A 94 3.04 -6.09 8.53
C LEU A 94 2.84 -7.33 7.65
N TYR A 95 1.58 -7.73 7.44
CA TYR A 95 1.20 -8.83 6.56
C TYR A 95 1.67 -8.61 5.12
N ARG A 96 1.66 -7.35 4.66
CA ARG A 96 2.12 -6.92 3.33
C ARG A 96 3.61 -6.52 3.28
N LYS A 97 4.40 -6.87 4.31
CA LYS A 97 5.84 -6.55 4.42
C LYS A 97 6.17 -5.06 4.43
N MET A 98 5.20 -4.19 4.69
CA MET A 98 5.36 -2.74 4.77
C MET A 98 5.80 -2.34 6.18
N TYR A 99 7.02 -2.72 6.60
CA TYR A 99 7.50 -2.61 7.98
C TYR A 99 7.46 -1.20 8.54
N LEU A 100 7.87 -0.20 7.76
CA LEU A 100 7.83 1.20 8.18
C LEU A 100 6.41 1.66 8.49
N HIS A 101 5.46 1.36 7.60
CA HIS A 101 4.06 1.70 7.80
C HIS A 101 3.45 0.92 8.96
N ALA A 102 3.80 -0.37 9.11
CA ALA A 102 3.39 -1.15 10.27
C ALA A 102 3.86 -0.51 11.58
N PHE A 103 5.10 -0.05 11.65
CA PHE A 103 5.64 0.65 12.82
C PHE A 103 4.88 1.96 13.09
N VAL A 104 4.67 2.80 12.08
CA VAL A 104 3.94 4.07 12.22
C VAL A 104 2.51 3.84 12.72
N TYR A 105 1.81 2.84 12.17
CA TYR A 105 0.43 2.53 12.57
C TYR A 105 0.33 1.73 13.89
N ALA A 106 1.44 1.17 14.40
CA ALA A 106 1.51 0.60 15.75
C ALA A 106 1.75 1.68 16.81
N VAL A 107 2.71 2.55 16.57
CA VAL A 107 3.18 3.53 17.57
C VAL A 107 2.37 4.83 17.52
N GLY A 108 1.91 5.24 16.35
CA GLY A 108 1.16 6.49 16.15
C GLY A 108 -0.09 6.61 17.03
N PRO A 109 -0.99 5.62 17.06
CA PRO A 109 -2.16 5.64 17.95
C PRO A 109 -1.77 5.75 19.43
N MET A 110 -0.72 5.06 19.85
CA MET A 110 -0.23 5.07 21.24
C MET A 110 0.25 6.47 21.64
N ILE A 111 1.09 7.09 20.81
CA ILE A 111 1.59 8.45 21.02
C ILE A 111 0.42 9.44 21.03
N SER A 112 -0.51 9.33 20.07
CA SER A 112 -1.67 10.20 19.99
C SER A 112 -2.54 10.12 21.26
N THR A 113 -2.83 8.91 21.70
CA THR A 113 -3.59 8.69 22.95
C THR A 113 -2.85 9.24 24.17
N TYR A 114 -1.52 9.05 24.23
CA TYR A 114 -0.71 9.60 25.33
C TYR A 114 -0.73 11.13 25.38
N LEU A 115 -0.65 11.79 24.22
CA LEU A 115 -0.63 13.25 24.13
C LEU A 115 -2.01 13.89 24.37
N THR A 116 -3.08 13.25 23.90
CA THR A 116 -4.43 13.81 23.98
C THR A 116 -5.20 13.35 25.21
N GLY A 117 -4.79 12.24 25.83
CA GLY A 117 -5.56 11.56 26.87
C GLY A 117 -6.82 10.88 26.34
N ASP A 118 -7.03 10.84 25.02
CA ASP A 118 -8.28 10.36 24.41
C ASP A 118 -8.04 9.08 23.58
N PHE A 119 -8.76 8.03 23.92
CA PHE A 119 -8.72 6.74 23.21
C PHE A 119 -9.36 6.80 21.81
N SER A 120 -10.15 7.84 21.51
CA SER A 120 -10.75 8.02 20.17
C SER A 120 -9.69 8.20 19.07
N ALA A 121 -8.48 8.61 19.42
CA ALA A 121 -7.34 8.69 18.49
C ALA A 121 -7.12 7.38 17.72
N GLY A 122 -7.30 6.22 18.36
CA GLY A 122 -7.19 4.91 17.72
C GLY A 122 -8.18 4.72 16.57
N ILE A 123 -9.41 5.24 16.71
CA ILE A 123 -10.44 5.17 15.66
C ILE A 123 -10.02 6.02 14.45
N VAL A 124 -9.50 7.23 14.70
CA VAL A 124 -9.01 8.11 13.62
C VAL A 124 -7.89 7.43 12.84
N TRP A 125 -6.92 6.82 13.52
CA TRP A 125 -5.84 6.06 12.90
C TRP A 125 -6.36 4.87 12.07
N SER A 126 -7.38 4.16 12.54
CA SER A 126 -8.00 3.06 11.80
C SER A 126 -8.72 3.56 10.54
N ILE A 127 -9.44 4.67 10.61
CA ILE A 127 -10.08 5.31 9.45
C ILE A 127 -9.02 5.74 8.43
N MET A 128 -7.93 6.37 8.88
CA MET A 128 -6.81 6.74 8.02
C MET A 128 -6.20 5.52 7.32
N ALA A 129 -5.97 4.43 8.06
CA ALA A 129 -5.48 3.18 7.48
C ALA A 129 -6.45 2.67 6.41
N GLY A 130 -7.74 2.55 6.72
CA GLY A 130 -8.76 2.10 5.77
C GLY A 130 -8.81 2.93 4.48
N ALA A 131 -8.65 4.24 4.59
CA ALA A 131 -8.71 5.16 3.45
C ALA A 131 -7.42 5.18 2.60
N THR A 132 -6.25 5.00 3.22
CA THR A 132 -4.95 5.23 2.55
C THR A 132 -4.17 3.95 2.25
N ALA A 133 -4.47 2.82 2.91
CA ALA A 133 -3.67 1.60 2.82
C ALA A 133 -3.46 1.11 1.38
N ASN A 134 -4.49 1.13 0.54
CA ASN A 134 -4.37 0.68 -0.85
C ASN A 134 -3.43 1.59 -1.66
N TYR A 135 -3.47 2.90 -1.42
CA TYR A 135 -2.60 3.86 -2.09
C TYR A 135 -1.14 3.72 -1.62
N LEU A 136 -0.92 3.57 -0.31
CA LEU A 136 0.41 3.31 0.25
C LEU A 136 0.98 1.99 -0.27
N TYR A 137 0.14 0.96 -0.40
CA TYR A 137 0.55 -0.33 -0.96
C TYR A 137 0.89 -0.24 -2.45
N PHE A 138 0.14 0.54 -3.23
CA PHE A 138 0.48 0.83 -4.63
C PHE A 138 1.88 1.44 -4.76
N TRP A 139 2.21 2.44 -3.93
CA TRP A 139 3.53 3.07 -3.93
C TRP A 139 4.63 2.09 -3.51
N HIS A 140 4.40 1.31 -2.48
CA HIS A 140 5.33 0.27 -2.02
C HIS A 140 5.63 -0.74 -3.12
N CYS A 141 4.62 -1.28 -3.79
CA CYS A 141 4.80 -2.19 -4.92
C CYS A 141 5.59 -1.52 -6.06
N ARG A 142 5.20 -0.29 -6.43
CA ARG A 142 5.83 0.46 -7.51
C ARG A 142 7.32 0.70 -7.27
N GLU A 143 7.68 1.11 -6.06
CA GLU A 143 9.05 1.38 -5.67
C GLU A 143 9.91 0.12 -5.80
N HIS A 144 9.49 -0.98 -5.17
CA HIS A 144 10.25 -2.24 -5.18
C HIS A 144 10.34 -2.87 -6.57
N ILE A 145 9.26 -2.88 -7.34
CA ILE A 145 9.29 -3.36 -8.73
C ILE A 145 10.25 -2.48 -9.55
N GLY A 146 10.24 -1.15 -9.30
CA GLY A 146 11.15 -0.21 -9.94
C GLY A 146 12.62 -0.44 -9.62
N GLU A 147 12.94 -0.73 -8.38
CA GLU A 147 14.30 -1.05 -7.95
C GLU A 147 14.79 -2.35 -8.61
N ILE A 148 13.96 -3.40 -8.62
CA ILE A 148 14.30 -4.68 -9.25
C ILE A 148 14.52 -4.51 -10.76
N LYS A 149 13.69 -3.70 -11.45
CA LYS A 149 13.88 -3.38 -12.86
C LYS A 149 15.18 -2.61 -13.13
N LYS A 150 15.54 -1.63 -12.29
CA LYS A 150 16.78 -0.85 -12.45
C LYS A 150 18.03 -1.70 -12.28
N THR A 151 17.95 -2.74 -11.48
CA THR A 151 19.05 -3.67 -11.26
C THR A 151 19.38 -4.54 -12.47
N GLY A 152 18.66 -4.44 -13.58
CA GLY A 152 18.80 -4.87 -14.99
C GLY A 152 19.84 -5.92 -15.43
N ARG A 153 20.67 -6.42 -14.51
CA ARG A 153 21.69 -7.47 -14.68
C ARG A 153 21.25 -8.84 -14.16
N MET A 154 20.03 -8.93 -13.62
CA MET A 154 19.52 -10.20 -13.11
C MET A 154 18.98 -11.02 -14.27
N ASP A 155 19.34 -12.30 -14.31
CA ASP A 155 18.64 -13.32 -15.07
C ASP A 155 17.15 -13.34 -14.68
N LEU A 156 16.28 -13.67 -15.61
CA LEU A 156 14.81 -13.70 -15.41
C LEU A 156 14.42 -14.51 -14.16
N ALA A 157 15.10 -15.64 -13.90
CA ALA A 157 14.86 -16.46 -12.72
C ALA A 157 15.26 -15.74 -11.42
N ALA A 158 16.36 -15.01 -11.41
CA ALA A 158 16.80 -14.22 -10.26
C ALA A 158 15.85 -13.03 -10.01
N GLN A 159 15.35 -12.39 -11.06
CA GLN A 159 14.35 -11.33 -10.96
C GLN A 159 13.03 -11.83 -10.35
N GLU A 160 12.54 -12.99 -10.80
CA GLU A 160 11.33 -13.61 -10.24
C GLU A 160 11.51 -13.97 -8.76
N THR A 161 12.67 -14.49 -8.39
CA THR A 161 12.99 -14.81 -6.98
C THR A 161 13.00 -13.54 -6.13
N ALA A 162 13.67 -12.48 -6.58
CA ALA A 162 13.71 -11.19 -5.88
C ALA A 162 12.31 -10.58 -5.70
N LEU A 163 11.44 -10.68 -6.71
CA LEU A 163 10.05 -10.22 -6.62
C LEU A 163 9.25 -11.00 -5.58
N LYS A 164 9.41 -12.32 -5.53
CA LYS A 164 8.72 -13.17 -4.54
C LYS A 164 9.24 -12.96 -3.12
N GLU A 165 10.54 -12.74 -2.95
CA GLU A 165 11.15 -12.48 -1.65
C GLU A 165 10.77 -11.11 -1.09
N SER A 166 10.80 -10.06 -1.93
CA SER A 166 10.47 -8.70 -1.51
C SER A 166 8.97 -8.48 -1.38
N GLY A 167 8.18 -9.13 -2.22
CA GLY A 167 6.72 -9.03 -2.26
C GLY A 167 6.01 -10.14 -1.47
N GLY A 168 4.75 -10.36 -1.86
CA GLY A 168 3.88 -11.39 -1.29
C GLY A 168 3.33 -11.03 0.08
N ILE A 169 3.16 -12.05 0.91
CA ILE A 169 2.52 -11.95 2.23
C ILE A 169 3.35 -12.67 3.29
N GLN A 170 3.13 -12.29 4.55
CA GLN A 170 3.71 -12.97 5.72
C GLN A 170 2.61 -13.70 6.49
N PRO A 171 2.40 -15.01 6.26
CA PRO A 171 1.29 -15.75 6.84
C PRO A 171 1.37 -15.86 8.37
N TYR A 172 2.57 -15.80 8.98
CA TYR A 172 2.70 -15.83 10.43
C TYR A 172 2.02 -14.65 11.14
N VAL A 173 1.84 -13.52 10.46
CA VAL A 173 1.15 -12.34 11.01
C VAL A 173 -0.29 -12.65 11.38
N ILE A 174 -0.92 -13.63 10.71
CA ILE A 174 -2.27 -14.08 11.07
C ILE A 174 -2.28 -14.64 12.49
N TRP A 175 -1.29 -15.43 12.86
CA TRP A 175 -1.17 -15.97 14.22
C TRP A 175 -0.90 -14.90 15.27
N VAL A 176 -0.13 -13.87 14.91
CA VAL A 176 0.06 -12.69 15.77
C VAL A 176 -1.29 -11.98 15.98
N GLY A 177 -2.09 -11.82 14.93
CA GLY A 177 -3.43 -11.26 15.01
C GLY A 177 -4.36 -12.09 15.90
N VAL A 178 -4.36 -13.41 15.75
CA VAL A 178 -5.14 -14.33 16.61
C VAL A 178 -4.73 -14.20 18.06
N PHE A 179 -3.44 -14.11 18.36
CA PHE A 179 -2.93 -13.92 19.71
C PHE A 179 -3.46 -12.62 20.34
N PHE A 180 -3.37 -11.49 19.64
CA PHE A 180 -3.92 -10.22 20.13
C PHE A 180 -5.44 -10.29 20.33
N TYR A 181 -6.14 -10.97 19.44
CA TYR A 181 -7.58 -11.14 19.55
C TYR A 181 -7.97 -11.95 20.80
N ILE A 182 -7.22 -13.02 21.11
CA ILE A 182 -7.43 -13.82 22.34
C ILE A 182 -7.19 -12.97 23.58
N ILE A 183 -6.12 -12.16 23.61
CA ILE A 183 -5.85 -11.24 24.73
C ILE A 183 -7.00 -10.25 24.88
N PHE A 184 -7.47 -9.67 23.78
CA PHE A 184 -8.58 -8.72 23.79
C PHE A 184 -9.85 -9.36 24.37
N LEU A 185 -10.21 -10.56 23.92
CA LEU A 185 -11.36 -11.28 24.45
C LEU A 185 -11.21 -11.62 25.96
N ALA A 186 -10.03 -12.07 26.38
CA ALA A 186 -9.74 -12.35 27.78
C ALA A 186 -9.88 -11.09 28.65
N THR A 187 -9.37 -9.95 28.16
CA THR A 187 -9.50 -8.65 28.85
C THR A 187 -10.96 -8.21 28.92
N LEU A 188 -11.72 -8.39 27.83
CA LEU A 188 -13.15 -8.06 27.80
C LEU A 188 -13.95 -8.90 28.78
N VAL A 189 -13.71 -10.22 28.82
CA VAL A 189 -14.35 -11.14 29.78
C VAL A 189 -14.04 -10.71 31.23
N LYS A 190 -12.76 -10.41 31.51
CA LYS A 190 -12.34 -9.93 32.83
C LYS A 190 -13.04 -8.62 33.21
N MET A 191 -13.13 -7.66 32.29
CA MET A 191 -13.82 -6.38 32.52
C MET A 191 -15.32 -6.57 32.81
N ILE A 192 -15.98 -7.51 32.13
CA ILE A 192 -17.38 -7.85 32.37
C ILE A 192 -17.56 -8.52 33.75
N GLN A 193 -16.64 -9.39 34.17
CA GLN A 193 -16.69 -10.09 35.45
C GLN A 193 -16.40 -9.18 36.64
N GLU A 194 -15.47 -8.24 36.49
CA GLU A 194 -15.07 -7.32 37.56
C GLU A 194 -16.04 -6.14 37.72
N GLY A 195 -16.88 -5.89 36.71
CA GLY A 195 -17.78 -4.73 36.68
C GLY A 195 -17.05 -3.41 36.50
N PRO A 196 -17.77 -2.27 36.44
CA PRO A 196 -17.13 -0.97 36.37
C PRO A 196 -16.33 -0.69 37.65
N PRO A 197 -15.15 -0.06 37.58
CA PRO A 197 -14.35 0.27 38.73
C PRO A 197 -15.18 1.10 39.72
N ASP A 198 -15.14 0.70 40.99
CA ASP A 198 -15.86 1.37 42.07
C ASP A 198 -15.39 2.84 42.14
N PRO A 199 -16.27 3.84 41.97
CA PRO A 199 -15.87 5.25 41.95
C PRO A 199 -15.20 5.72 43.24
N ASP A 200 -15.36 4.95 44.35
CA ASP A 200 -14.68 5.23 45.61
C ASP A 200 -13.27 4.68 45.76
N GLN A 201 -12.82 3.81 44.82
CA GLN A 201 -11.48 3.23 44.81
C GLN A 201 -10.48 3.98 43.89
N SER A 202 -10.73 5.25 43.54
CA SER A 202 -9.74 6.02 42.80
C SER A 202 -8.43 6.15 43.61
N PRO A 203 -7.29 5.74 43.06
CA PRO A 203 -6.01 5.86 43.74
C PRO A 203 -5.67 7.35 43.91
N GLY A 204 -5.86 7.90 45.10
CA GLY A 204 -5.56 9.29 45.41
C GLY A 204 -6.57 9.98 46.35
N ARG A 205 -7.67 9.37 46.69
CA ARG A 205 -8.50 9.89 47.79
C ARG A 205 -7.90 9.45 49.12
N PRO A 206 -7.44 10.39 49.97
CA PRO A 206 -7.04 10.03 51.34
C PRO A 206 -8.24 9.36 52.02
N ALA A 207 -8.00 8.19 52.62
CA ALA A 207 -9.00 7.49 53.40
C ALA A 207 -9.67 8.50 54.35
N LYS A 208 -10.97 8.71 54.22
CA LYS A 208 -11.75 9.47 55.20
C LYS A 208 -11.52 8.81 56.55
N GLN A 209 -10.65 9.42 57.36
CA GLN A 209 -10.55 9.04 58.77
C GLN A 209 -11.96 9.09 59.32
N ALA A 210 -12.47 7.92 59.67
CA ALA A 210 -13.64 7.82 60.47
C ALA A 210 -13.36 8.53 61.78
N VAL A 211 -13.86 9.77 61.88
CA VAL A 211 -13.90 10.48 63.18
C VAL A 211 -14.94 9.73 64.01
N MET A 212 -14.45 8.81 64.81
CA MET A 212 -15.21 8.34 65.94
C MET A 212 -15.42 9.53 66.89
N LEU A 213 -16.56 10.18 66.77
CA LEU A 213 -17.03 11.02 67.83
C LEU A 213 -17.42 10.05 68.97
N SER A 214 -16.48 9.85 69.86
CA SER A 214 -16.75 9.37 71.24
C SER A 214 -17.71 10.31 71.85
N GLN A 215 -18.96 9.87 72.06
CA GLN A 215 -19.87 10.49 72.98
C GLN A 215 -19.43 10.10 74.37
N ALA A 216 -18.96 11.06 75.15
CA ALA A 216 -19.00 11.06 76.61
C ALA A 216 -20.17 11.90 77.07
#